data_9386299e303d5d9c828c19eb1a4cf725
#
_entry.id   9386299e303d5d9c828c19eb1a4cf725
#
_cell.length_a   1.000
_cell.length_b   1.000
_cell.length_c   1.000
_cell.angle_alpha   90.00
_cell.angle_beta   90.00
_cell.angle_gamma   90.00
#
_symmetry.space_group_name_H-M   'P 1'
#
loop_
_entity.id
_entity.type
_entity.pdbx_description
1 polymer ?
#
loop_
_entity_poly.entity_id
_entity_poly.type
_entity_poly.pdbx_seq_one_letter_code
_entity_poly.pdbx_strand_id
1 'polypeptide(L)'
;GYDDKNANHDRAPVESLPPIDMAIRKVYVSTLPRSAATAAFLVGEKDIETTSLLDEVPIRSFKDSERHLPTWLWNVMATLQWHAGSPRQRETRKETQRKIDAFLDLIEARGEDCIVVGHGIHFYDMMKRMKARGYGGKIKKYMRNGEYREFVAAAGSRKTTGEKR
;
A
#
# COMPACT_ATOMS: atom_id res chain seq x y z
N GLY A 1 -13.41 -9.94 -15.62
CA GLY A 1 -13.81 -8.97 -14.66
C GLY A 1 -13.95 -9.66 -13.31
N TYR A 2 -13.05 -9.37 -12.39
CA TYR A 2 -13.21 -9.74 -10.99
C TYR A 2 -14.31 -8.81 -10.47
N ASP A 3 -15.47 -9.40 -10.20
CA ASP A 3 -16.67 -8.65 -9.81
C ASP A 3 -16.46 -8.17 -8.37
N ASP A 4 -16.34 -6.86 -8.17
CA ASP A 4 -16.21 -6.20 -6.86
C ASP A 4 -17.40 -6.49 -5.91
N LYS A 5 -18.43 -7.15 -6.42
CA LYS A 5 -19.65 -7.52 -5.66
C LYS A 5 -19.46 -8.67 -4.68
N ASN A 6 -18.37 -9.44 -4.79
CA ASN A 6 -18.04 -10.57 -3.92
C ASN A 6 -16.82 -10.35 -3.04
N ALA A 7 -16.32 -9.12 -2.91
CA ALA A 7 -15.40 -8.78 -1.84
C ALA A 7 -16.18 -8.95 -0.53
N ASN A 8 -16.00 -10.09 0.10
CA ASN A 8 -16.53 -10.34 1.43
C ASN A 8 -15.96 -9.25 2.34
N HIS A 9 -16.79 -8.27 2.67
CA HIS A 9 -16.48 -7.25 3.64
C HIS A 9 -16.51 -7.93 5.02
N ASP A 10 -15.53 -8.78 5.30
CA ASP A 10 -15.20 -9.15 6.66
C ASP A 10 -14.79 -7.85 7.37
N ARG A 11 -15.81 -7.17 7.90
CA ARG A 11 -15.63 -6.04 8.80
C ARG A 11 -14.78 -6.56 9.94
N ALA A 12 -13.51 -6.12 10.00
CA ALA A 12 -12.74 -6.33 11.22
C ALA A 12 -13.59 -5.80 12.38
N PRO A 13 -13.74 -6.58 13.48
CA PRO A 13 -14.48 -6.09 14.63
C PRO A 13 -13.94 -4.72 15.00
N VAL A 14 -14.83 -3.76 15.25
CA VAL A 14 -14.46 -2.37 15.61
C VAL A 14 -13.49 -2.34 16.80
N GLU A 15 -13.59 -3.33 17.67
CA GLU A 15 -12.73 -3.53 18.86
C GLU A 15 -11.24 -3.84 18.52
N SER A 16 -10.92 -4.18 17.26
CA SER A 16 -9.55 -4.48 16.83
C SER A 16 -8.87 -3.36 16.05
N LEU A 17 -9.53 -2.20 15.93
CA LEU A 17 -8.92 -1.08 15.23
C LEU A 17 -7.75 -0.51 16.05
N PRO A 18 -6.62 -0.21 15.39
CA PRO A 18 -5.47 0.36 16.06
C PRO A 18 -5.82 1.73 16.66
N PRO A 19 -5.21 2.11 17.76
CA PRO A 19 -5.28 3.47 18.23
C PRO A 19 -4.57 4.37 17.21
N ILE A 20 -5.34 4.95 16.30
CA ILE A 20 -4.82 5.92 15.34
C ILE A 20 -4.57 7.21 16.10
N ASP A 21 -3.35 7.74 16.00
CA ASP A 21 -3.06 9.05 16.57
C ASP A 21 -3.94 10.11 15.87
N MET A 22 -4.91 10.63 16.61
CA MET A 22 -5.84 11.63 16.10
C MET A 22 -5.18 12.97 15.78
N ALA A 23 -3.94 13.20 16.24
CA ALA A 23 -3.15 14.39 15.89
C ALA A 23 -2.67 14.33 14.43
N ILE A 24 -2.49 13.15 13.85
CA ILE A 24 -2.13 12.99 12.44
C ILE A 24 -3.32 13.38 11.56
N ARG A 25 -3.18 14.45 10.79
CA ARG A 25 -4.25 14.97 9.93
C ARG A 25 -4.19 14.44 8.50
N LYS A 26 -2.99 14.24 7.95
CA LYS A 26 -2.81 13.84 6.55
C LYS A 26 -3.02 12.35 6.36
N VAL A 27 -3.88 11.99 5.42
CA VAL A 27 -4.21 10.60 5.08
C VAL A 27 -4.05 10.40 3.58
N TYR A 28 -3.22 9.45 3.17
CA TYR A 28 -3.08 9.03 1.78
C TYR A 28 -3.82 7.72 1.54
N VAL A 29 -4.57 7.67 0.44
CA VAL A 29 -5.33 6.48 0.05
C VAL A 29 -5.08 6.13 -1.41
N SER A 30 -5.19 4.84 -1.76
CA SER A 30 -5.19 4.41 -3.16
C SER A 30 -6.47 4.89 -3.87
N THR A 31 -6.46 4.89 -5.22
CA THR A 31 -7.63 5.27 -6.03
C THR A 31 -8.77 4.25 -5.95
N LEU A 32 -8.53 3.07 -5.37
CA LEU A 32 -9.52 2.00 -5.30
C LEU A 32 -10.60 2.30 -4.25
N PRO A 33 -11.91 2.14 -4.59
CA PRO A 33 -13.03 2.51 -3.71
C PRO A 33 -12.96 1.89 -2.30
N ARG A 34 -12.48 0.64 -2.19
CA ARG A 34 -12.33 -0.04 -0.90
C ARG A 34 -11.34 0.66 0.04
N SER A 35 -10.27 1.26 -0.48
CA SER A 35 -9.30 2.02 0.32
C SER A 35 -9.90 3.33 0.83
N ALA A 36 -10.65 4.03 -0.03
CA ALA A 36 -11.37 5.24 0.35
C ALA A 36 -12.43 4.95 1.43
N ALA A 37 -13.21 3.88 1.27
CA ALA A 37 -14.19 3.46 2.27
C ALA A 37 -13.54 3.09 3.61
N THR A 38 -12.40 2.39 3.57
CA THR A 38 -11.64 2.05 4.77
C THR A 38 -11.09 3.30 5.44
N ALA A 39 -10.54 4.25 4.69
CA ALA A 39 -10.03 5.50 5.23
C ALA A 39 -11.14 6.32 5.90
N ALA A 40 -12.27 6.51 5.22
CA ALA A 40 -13.42 7.22 5.78
C ALA A 40 -13.91 6.60 7.09
N PHE A 41 -13.94 5.26 7.17
CA PHE A 41 -14.31 4.55 8.38
C PHE A 41 -13.31 4.73 9.53
N LEU A 42 -12.00 4.70 9.22
CA LEU A 42 -10.94 4.73 10.23
C LEU A 42 -10.66 6.14 10.78
N VAL A 43 -10.72 7.14 9.93
CA VAL A 43 -10.19 8.48 10.25
C VAL A 43 -11.23 9.59 10.18
N GLY A 44 -12.45 9.30 9.73
CA GLY A 44 -13.51 10.29 9.61
C GLY A 44 -13.15 11.45 8.69
N GLU A 45 -13.49 12.68 9.11
CA GLU A 45 -13.25 13.92 8.35
C GLU A 45 -11.81 14.41 8.51
N LYS A 46 -10.85 13.68 7.92
CA LYS A 46 -9.44 14.12 7.82
C LYS A 46 -9.12 14.59 6.41
N ASP A 47 -7.95 15.22 6.25
CA ASP A 47 -7.41 15.58 4.93
C ASP A 47 -7.00 14.32 4.16
N ILE A 48 -7.93 13.75 3.39
CA ILE A 48 -7.71 12.55 2.60
C ILE A 48 -7.25 12.94 1.20
N GLU A 49 -6.06 12.52 0.84
CA GLU A 49 -5.48 12.67 -0.49
C GLU A 49 -5.43 11.33 -1.20
N THR A 50 -6.10 11.24 -2.35
CA THR A 50 -6.10 10.03 -3.18
C THR A 50 -4.92 10.05 -4.14
N THR A 51 -4.18 8.93 -4.22
CA THR A 51 -3.03 8.81 -5.12
C THR A 51 -2.92 7.44 -5.75
N SER A 52 -2.67 7.40 -7.06
CA SER A 52 -2.42 6.17 -7.81
C SER A 52 -1.08 5.49 -7.47
N LEU A 53 -0.20 6.20 -6.76
CA LEU A 53 1.06 5.64 -6.28
C LEU A 53 0.86 4.53 -5.24
N LEU A 54 -0.32 4.46 -4.62
CA LEU A 54 -0.72 3.45 -3.62
C LEU A 54 -1.63 2.36 -4.19
N ASP A 55 -1.92 2.38 -5.49
CA ASP A 55 -2.81 1.41 -6.09
C ASP A 55 -2.24 -0.01 -6.00
N GLU A 56 -3.15 -0.97 -5.80
CA GLU A 56 -2.78 -2.36 -5.77
C GLU A 56 -2.16 -2.80 -7.10
N VAL A 57 -1.13 -3.63 -7.00
CA VAL A 57 -0.53 -4.26 -8.17
C VAL A 57 -1.58 -5.13 -8.88
N PRO A 58 -1.97 -4.82 -10.12
CA PRO A 58 -2.97 -5.58 -10.84
C PRO A 58 -2.36 -6.90 -11.35
N ILE A 59 -2.23 -7.89 -10.46
CA ILE A 59 -1.73 -9.22 -10.85
C ILE A 59 -2.78 -9.89 -11.73
N ARG A 60 -2.44 -10.04 -13.03
CA ARG A 60 -3.27 -10.74 -13.99
C ARG A 60 -3.01 -12.25 -13.94
N SER A 61 -4.03 -13.05 -14.26
CA SER A 61 -3.88 -14.51 -14.47
C SER A 61 -2.70 -14.83 -15.37
N PHE A 62 -1.90 -15.85 -15.02
CA PHE A 62 -0.70 -16.19 -15.79
C PHE A 62 -1.02 -16.71 -17.21
N LYS A 63 -2.25 -17.22 -17.42
CA LYS A 63 -2.74 -17.71 -18.71
C LYS A 63 -4.25 -17.53 -18.80
N ASP A 64 -4.76 -17.20 -19.99
CA ASP A 64 -6.18 -17.25 -20.30
C ASP A 64 -6.53 -18.71 -20.63
N SER A 65 -7.17 -19.41 -19.70
CA SER A 65 -7.54 -20.82 -19.84
C SER A 65 -8.79 -21.10 -19.03
N GLU A 66 -9.69 -21.89 -19.62
CA GLU A 66 -10.87 -22.40 -18.93
C GLU A 66 -10.56 -23.60 -18.02
N ARG A 67 -9.31 -24.04 -17.95
CA ARG A 67 -8.92 -25.15 -17.07
C ARG A 67 -8.97 -24.71 -15.61
N HIS A 68 -9.71 -25.47 -14.83
CA HIS A 68 -9.77 -25.33 -13.37
C HIS A 68 -8.47 -25.82 -12.73
N LEU A 69 -7.52 -24.91 -12.53
CA LEU A 69 -6.34 -25.17 -11.72
C LEU A 69 -6.57 -24.66 -10.29
N PRO A 70 -5.94 -25.26 -9.28
CA PRO A 70 -6.04 -24.77 -7.91
C PRO A 70 -5.63 -23.29 -7.83
N THR A 71 -6.38 -22.48 -7.07
CA THR A 71 -6.18 -21.03 -6.94
C THR A 71 -4.74 -20.69 -6.49
N TRP A 72 -4.15 -21.51 -5.63
CA TRP A 72 -2.77 -21.30 -5.19
C TRP A 72 -1.78 -21.36 -6.35
N LEU A 73 -1.98 -22.27 -7.32
CA LEU A 73 -1.10 -22.41 -8.48
C LEU A 73 -1.23 -21.21 -9.42
N TRP A 74 -2.47 -20.69 -9.60
CA TRP A 74 -2.71 -19.44 -10.33
C TRP A 74 -1.94 -18.27 -9.72
N ASN A 75 -2.01 -18.13 -8.40
CA ASN A 75 -1.35 -17.04 -7.68
C ASN A 75 0.18 -17.15 -7.75
N VAL A 76 0.74 -18.36 -7.60
CA VAL A 76 2.18 -18.58 -7.69
C VAL A 76 2.70 -18.23 -9.08
N MET A 77 2.06 -18.73 -10.13
CA MET A 77 2.49 -18.50 -11.52
C MET A 77 2.34 -17.02 -11.92
N ALA A 78 1.24 -16.37 -11.53
CA ALA A 78 1.03 -14.95 -11.78
C ALA A 78 2.09 -14.09 -11.05
N THR A 79 2.41 -14.44 -9.82
CA THR A 79 3.45 -13.76 -9.03
C THR A 79 4.84 -13.95 -9.65
N LEU A 80 5.17 -15.15 -10.13
CA LEU A 80 6.43 -15.42 -10.84
C LEU A 80 6.54 -14.58 -12.12
N GLN A 81 5.47 -14.50 -12.91
CA GLN A 81 5.44 -13.64 -14.10
C GLN A 81 5.61 -12.16 -13.77
N TRP A 82 5.00 -11.69 -12.68
CA TRP A 82 5.18 -10.31 -12.22
C TRP A 82 6.64 -10.04 -11.80
N HIS A 83 7.27 -10.96 -11.06
CA HIS A 83 8.68 -10.88 -10.70
C HIS A 83 9.61 -10.90 -11.91
N ALA A 84 9.29 -11.72 -12.92
CA ALA A 84 10.07 -11.83 -14.16
C ALA A 84 9.85 -10.64 -15.12
N GLY A 85 8.92 -9.73 -14.83
CA GLY A 85 8.61 -8.60 -15.70
C GLY A 85 7.93 -9.01 -17.01
N SER A 86 7.11 -10.07 -16.97
CA SER A 86 6.39 -10.54 -18.16
C SER A 86 5.47 -9.45 -18.73
N PRO A 87 5.47 -9.23 -20.06
CA PRO A 87 4.61 -8.24 -20.72
C PRO A 87 3.11 -8.55 -20.56
N ARG A 88 2.78 -9.76 -20.11
CA ARG A 88 1.41 -10.15 -19.80
C ARG A 88 0.87 -9.47 -18.55
N GLN A 89 1.74 -9.14 -17.61
CA GLN A 89 1.37 -8.40 -16.41
C GLN A 89 1.24 -6.91 -16.76
N ARG A 90 0.14 -6.28 -16.32
CA ARG A 90 -0.12 -4.85 -16.58
C ARG A 90 0.89 -3.94 -15.90
N GLU A 91 1.48 -4.40 -14.82
CA GLU A 91 2.47 -3.69 -14.04
C GLU A 91 3.61 -4.65 -13.68
N THR A 92 4.83 -4.21 -13.91
CA THR A 92 6.03 -4.97 -13.53
C THR A 92 6.46 -4.61 -12.11
N ARG A 93 7.24 -5.48 -11.48
CA ARG A 93 7.82 -5.19 -10.17
C ARG A 93 8.64 -3.89 -10.14
N LYS A 94 9.34 -3.58 -11.23
CA LYS A 94 10.12 -2.34 -11.36
C LYS A 94 9.22 -1.10 -11.34
N GLU A 95 8.06 -1.17 -11.98
CA GLU A 95 7.07 -0.09 -11.97
C GLU A 95 6.46 0.10 -10.61
N THR A 96 6.08 -0.99 -9.93
CA THR A 96 5.64 -0.93 -8.53
C THR A 96 6.69 -0.28 -7.63
N GLN A 97 7.96 -0.66 -7.77
CA GLN A 97 9.05 -0.06 -6.99
C GLN A 97 9.22 1.44 -7.27
N ARG A 98 9.07 1.87 -8.54
CA ARG A 98 9.12 3.30 -8.90
C ARG A 98 7.96 4.08 -8.28
N LYS A 99 6.74 3.53 -8.27
CA LYS A 99 5.58 4.14 -7.60
C LYS A 99 5.83 4.30 -6.10
N ILE A 100 6.34 3.24 -5.46
CA ILE A 100 6.69 3.27 -4.04
C ILE A 100 7.75 4.34 -3.76
N ASP A 101 8.82 4.39 -4.56
CA ASP A 101 9.87 5.39 -4.38
C ASP A 101 9.32 6.81 -4.56
N ALA A 102 8.52 7.05 -5.59
CA ALA A 102 7.88 8.35 -5.82
C ALA A 102 6.95 8.75 -4.65
N PHE A 103 6.22 7.80 -4.08
CA PHE A 103 5.39 8.06 -2.91
C PHE A 103 6.22 8.39 -1.67
N LEU A 104 7.30 7.63 -1.42
CA LEU A 104 8.19 7.90 -0.29
C LEU A 104 8.87 9.26 -0.45
N ASP A 105 9.32 9.61 -1.66
CA ASP A 105 9.89 10.94 -1.95
C ASP A 105 8.89 12.07 -1.67
N LEU A 106 7.61 11.85 -2.01
CA LEU A 106 6.52 12.80 -1.75
C LEU A 106 6.34 13.04 -0.24
N ILE A 107 6.21 11.99 0.56
CA ILE A 107 5.98 12.13 2.01
C ILE A 107 7.23 12.66 2.73
N GLU A 108 8.43 12.27 2.29
CA GLU A 108 9.68 12.77 2.83
C GLU A 108 9.87 14.27 2.53
N ALA A 109 9.49 14.73 1.32
CA ALA A 109 9.54 16.14 0.95
C ALA A 109 8.55 17.00 1.75
N ARG A 110 7.39 16.47 2.11
CA ARG A 110 6.39 17.15 2.95
C ARG A 110 6.81 17.19 4.42
N GLY A 111 7.55 16.20 4.90
CA GLY A 111 8.12 16.16 6.25
C GLY A 111 7.07 16.11 7.38
N GLU A 112 5.84 15.75 7.08
CA GLU A 112 4.73 15.63 8.05
C GLU A 112 4.37 14.17 8.32
N ASP A 113 3.84 13.90 9.50
CA ASP A 113 3.32 12.58 9.83
C ASP A 113 2.05 12.31 9.04
N CYS A 114 1.90 11.10 8.51
CA CYS A 114 0.77 10.73 7.69
C CYS A 114 0.28 9.30 7.96
N ILE A 115 -0.99 9.07 7.68
CA ILE A 115 -1.61 7.74 7.65
C ILE A 115 -1.69 7.31 6.19
N VAL A 116 -1.34 6.06 5.91
CA VAL A 116 -1.40 5.49 4.55
C VAL A 116 -2.35 4.30 4.55
N VAL A 117 -3.37 4.34 3.71
CA VAL A 117 -4.35 3.27 3.55
C VAL A 117 -4.23 2.69 2.13
N GLY A 118 -3.94 1.40 2.05
CA GLY A 118 -3.68 0.73 0.77
C GLY A 118 -3.76 -0.79 0.88
N HIS A 119 -2.90 -1.49 0.15
CA HIS A 119 -3.02 -2.93 -0.11
C HIS A 119 -1.81 -3.72 0.37
N GLY A 120 -2.05 -4.96 0.85
CA GLY A 120 -1.04 -5.75 1.55
C GLY A 120 0.22 -6.05 0.75
N ILE A 121 0.10 -6.41 -0.55
CA ILE A 121 1.27 -6.71 -1.40
C ILE A 121 2.10 -5.46 -1.61
N HIS A 122 1.45 -4.34 -1.92
CA HIS A 122 2.09 -3.04 -2.10
C HIS A 122 2.81 -2.59 -0.81
N PHE A 123 2.15 -2.74 0.33
CA PHE A 123 2.73 -2.40 1.63
C PHE A 123 3.95 -3.23 1.99
N TYR A 124 3.98 -4.52 1.63
CA TYR A 124 5.16 -5.35 1.90
C TYR A 124 6.41 -4.81 1.19
N ASP A 125 6.31 -4.46 -0.09
CA ASP A 125 7.43 -3.87 -0.82
C ASP A 125 7.75 -2.45 -0.33
N MET A 126 6.73 -1.65 0.03
CA MET A 126 6.92 -0.32 0.63
C MET A 126 7.68 -0.40 1.95
N MET A 127 7.31 -1.29 2.86
CA MET A 127 8.02 -1.47 4.15
C MET A 127 9.50 -1.83 3.94
N LYS A 128 9.82 -2.66 2.93
CA LYS A 128 11.22 -2.96 2.58
C LYS A 128 11.97 -1.72 2.10
N ARG A 129 11.34 -0.91 1.24
CA ARG A 129 11.93 0.34 0.75
C ARG A 129 12.14 1.34 1.88
N MET A 130 11.16 1.48 2.78
CA MET A 130 11.29 2.32 3.98
C MET A 130 12.49 1.87 4.84
N LYS A 131 12.65 0.57 5.09
CA LYS A 131 13.82 0.04 5.82
C LYS A 131 15.13 0.35 5.11
N ALA A 132 15.18 0.22 3.78
CA ALA A 132 16.37 0.56 2.98
C ALA A 132 16.70 2.07 3.04
N ARG A 133 15.69 2.93 3.25
CA ARG A 133 15.86 4.38 3.47
C ARG A 133 16.16 4.75 4.94
N GLY A 134 16.32 3.76 5.82
CA GLY A 134 16.68 3.99 7.23
C GLY A 134 15.50 4.18 8.18
N TYR A 135 14.26 3.96 7.74
CA TYR A 135 13.13 4.01 8.66
C TYR A 135 13.20 2.92 9.73
N GLY A 136 12.88 3.27 10.96
CA GLY A 136 12.57 2.34 12.05
C GLY A 136 11.19 1.71 11.82
N GLY A 137 10.99 0.48 12.26
CA GLY A 137 9.72 -0.26 12.11
C GLY A 137 9.93 -1.73 11.83
N LYS A 138 8.87 -2.53 11.92
CA LYS A 138 8.92 -3.99 11.70
C LYS A 138 8.20 -4.37 10.41
N ILE A 139 8.90 -5.04 9.50
CA ILE A 139 8.32 -5.59 8.26
C ILE A 139 7.43 -6.79 8.60
N LYS A 140 6.26 -6.86 7.98
CA LYS A 140 5.38 -8.04 8.01
C LYS A 140 4.97 -8.41 6.59
N LYS A 141 5.22 -9.66 6.21
CA LYS A 141 4.98 -10.13 4.84
C LYS A 141 3.48 -10.21 4.50
N TYR A 142 2.67 -10.66 5.44
CA TYR A 142 1.23 -10.81 5.27
C TYR A 142 0.52 -9.97 6.32
N MET A 143 -0.22 -8.97 5.88
CA MET A 143 -1.06 -8.13 6.73
C MET A 143 -2.52 -8.58 6.60
N ARG A 144 -3.22 -8.64 7.72
CA ARG A 144 -4.67 -8.87 7.76
C ARG A 144 -5.40 -7.57 7.46
N ASN A 145 -6.66 -7.67 7.04
CA ASN A 145 -7.50 -6.49 6.89
C ASN A 145 -7.62 -5.74 8.21
N GLY A 146 -7.45 -4.42 8.18
CA GLY A 146 -7.46 -3.58 9.38
C GLY A 146 -6.18 -3.61 10.21
N GLU A 147 -5.18 -4.40 9.83
CA GLU A 147 -3.88 -4.41 10.51
C GLU A 147 -3.02 -3.21 10.09
N TYR A 148 -2.29 -2.61 11.03
CA TYR A 148 -1.41 -1.47 10.76
C TYR A 148 0.04 -1.73 11.16
N ARG A 149 0.93 -0.91 10.64
CA ARG A 149 2.34 -0.84 11.00
C ARG A 149 2.79 0.61 11.06
N GLU A 150 3.60 0.88 12.04
CA GLU A 150 4.21 2.18 12.24
C GLU A 150 5.67 2.16 11.78
N PHE A 151 6.03 3.21 11.06
CA PHE A 151 7.39 3.44 10.60
C PHE A 151 7.82 4.87 10.95
N VAL A 152 9.00 5.00 11.53
CA VAL A 152 9.54 6.30 11.96
C VAL A 152 10.76 6.61 11.12
N ALA A 153 10.80 7.78 10.49
CA ALA A 153 11.95 8.25 9.75
C ALA A 153 13.17 8.39 10.68
N ALA A 154 14.35 8.02 10.19
CA ALA A 154 15.58 8.24 10.97
C ALA A 154 15.77 9.74 11.27
N ALA A 155 16.24 10.04 12.47
CA ALA A 155 16.62 11.40 12.84
C ALA A 155 17.72 11.90 11.87
N GLY A 156 17.36 12.86 10.99
CA GLY A 156 18.26 13.36 9.92
C GLY A 156 17.72 13.20 8.51
N SER A 157 16.67 12.39 8.26
CA SER A 157 15.99 12.30 6.96
C SER A 157 15.05 13.48 6.66
N ARG A 158 14.70 14.28 7.66
CA ARG A 158 13.95 15.52 7.44
C ARG A 158 14.88 16.55 6.80
N LYS A 159 14.80 16.72 5.48
CA LYS A 159 15.37 17.89 4.83
C LYS A 159 14.65 19.12 5.36
N THR A 160 15.25 19.79 6.33
CA THR A 160 14.86 21.15 6.69
C THR A 160 14.99 21.97 5.42
N THR A 161 13.88 22.38 4.84
CA THR A 161 13.86 23.42 3.81
C THR A 161 14.35 24.68 4.50
N GLY A 162 15.66 24.93 4.36
CA GLY A 162 16.30 26.11 4.90
C GLY A 162 15.69 27.33 4.24
N GLU A 163 14.98 28.09 5.02
CA GLU A 163 14.57 29.46 4.73
C GLU A 163 15.83 30.28 4.44
N LYS A 164 16.10 30.53 3.16
CA LYS A 164 17.07 31.57 2.78
C LYS A 164 16.36 32.90 2.90
N ARG A 165 16.75 33.66 3.92
CA ARG A 165 16.55 35.11 3.97
C ARG A 165 17.30 35.81 2.83
#